data_1096ae606f1393a26a54da47fecf5ffa
#
_entry.id   1096ae606f1393a26a54da47fecf5ffa
#
_cell.length_a   1.000
_cell.length_b   1.000
_cell.length_c   1.000
_cell.angle_alpha   90.00
_cell.angle_beta   90.00
_cell.angle_gamma   90.00
#
_symmetry.space_group_name_H-M   'P 1'
#
loop_
_entity.id
_entity.type
_entity.pdbx_description
1 polymer ?
#
loop_
_entity_poly.entity_id
_entity_poly.type
_entity_poly.pdbx_seq_one_letter_code
_entity_poly.pdbx_strand_id
1 'polypeptide(L)'
;GVTHAEIGAALLARGLPCLIEKPLATTLSGCEKLIAAAGEGQTFILPGHSENYNPAVVRLKEELHSPIVRIRGIRTSRNAANKTGISAVQELMIHDLAIVYSLLGSDIKKAEVGKRPDLGWENHAVAEMEYKNGASVKLEALREDREIERFMDIDDARGNTFHIDFTERRLLKNGRILTDGGNSLQNELTNFLNSVEGKEIPKVRAEEAANILKLCLKLEQNSSMIDYFKVCKNEGR
;
A
#
# COMPACT_ATOMS: atom_id res chain seq x y z
N GLY A 1 13.84 1.48 -9.06
CA GLY A 1 12.63 1.61 -9.87
C GLY A 1 12.86 1.61 -11.38
N VAL A 2 13.73 2.50 -11.91
CA VAL A 2 13.90 2.67 -13.38
C VAL A 2 14.41 1.38 -14.05
N THR A 3 15.24 0.61 -13.37
CA THR A 3 15.85 -0.62 -13.90
C THR A 3 15.03 -1.89 -13.66
N HIS A 4 13.98 -1.83 -12.82
CA HIS A 4 13.21 -3.03 -12.46
C HIS A 4 12.61 -3.72 -13.68
N ALA A 5 11.99 -2.95 -14.59
CA ALA A 5 11.32 -3.49 -15.76
C ALA A 5 12.27 -4.19 -16.75
N GLU A 6 13.48 -3.66 -16.93
CA GLU A 6 14.44 -4.22 -17.88
C GLU A 6 15.15 -5.44 -17.31
N ILE A 7 15.73 -5.30 -16.12
CA ILE A 7 16.48 -6.39 -15.47
C ILE A 7 15.52 -7.53 -15.11
N GLY A 8 14.37 -7.20 -14.49
CA GLY A 8 13.36 -8.18 -14.10
C GLY A 8 12.85 -8.99 -15.31
N ALA A 9 12.49 -8.32 -16.42
CA ALA A 9 12.01 -9.02 -17.60
C ALA A 9 13.06 -9.96 -18.19
N ALA A 10 14.34 -9.55 -18.21
CA ALA A 10 15.41 -10.41 -18.72
C ALA A 10 15.64 -11.68 -17.87
N LEU A 11 15.42 -11.60 -16.55
CA LEU A 11 15.51 -12.75 -15.64
C LEU A 11 14.27 -13.64 -15.75
N LEU A 12 13.09 -13.02 -15.72
CA LEU A 12 11.80 -13.72 -15.79
C LEU A 12 11.64 -14.52 -17.08
N ALA A 13 12.03 -13.94 -18.25
CA ALA A 13 12.00 -14.64 -19.54
C ALA A 13 12.90 -15.87 -19.58
N ARG A 14 13.87 -16.00 -18.66
CA ARG A 14 14.72 -17.18 -18.48
C ARG A 14 14.16 -18.18 -17.45
N GLY A 15 12.94 -17.99 -16.99
CA GLY A 15 12.29 -18.84 -16.00
C GLY A 15 12.74 -18.61 -14.55
N LEU A 16 13.44 -17.50 -14.26
CA LEU A 16 13.89 -17.20 -12.91
C LEU A 16 12.80 -16.43 -12.15
N PRO A 17 12.31 -16.94 -11.01
CA PRO A 17 11.37 -16.21 -10.16
C PRO A 17 12.06 -14.98 -9.56
N CYS A 18 11.32 -13.87 -9.48
CA CYS A 18 11.88 -12.61 -9.01
C CYS A 18 11.07 -12.00 -7.87
N LEU A 19 11.73 -11.61 -6.77
CA LEU A 19 11.22 -10.66 -5.82
C LEU A 19 11.65 -9.27 -6.29
N ILE A 20 10.67 -8.38 -6.56
CA ILE A 20 10.94 -7.04 -7.10
C ILE A 20 10.34 -5.98 -6.16
N GLU A 21 11.20 -5.10 -5.65
CA GLU A 21 10.80 -4.02 -4.75
C GLU A 21 9.75 -3.06 -5.35
N LYS A 22 8.99 -2.45 -4.45
CA LYS A 22 7.99 -1.42 -4.82
C LYS A 22 8.67 -0.09 -5.24
N PRO A 23 8.06 0.63 -6.19
CA PRO A 23 7.01 0.16 -7.08
C PRO A 23 7.52 -0.92 -8.03
N LEU A 24 6.66 -1.85 -8.44
CA LEU A 24 7.03 -2.96 -9.32
C LEU A 24 7.75 -2.47 -10.59
N ALA A 25 7.26 -1.37 -11.17
CA ALA A 25 7.93 -0.56 -12.19
C ALA A 25 7.53 0.91 -12.00
N THR A 26 8.16 1.83 -12.74
CA THR A 26 7.82 3.27 -12.71
C THR A 26 6.66 3.62 -13.65
N THR A 27 6.26 2.71 -14.53
CA THR A 27 5.19 2.87 -15.51
C THR A 27 4.31 1.62 -15.60
N LEU A 28 3.07 1.78 -16.06
CA LEU A 28 2.18 0.63 -16.29
C LEU A 28 2.71 -0.29 -17.37
N SER A 29 3.27 0.25 -18.46
CA SER A 29 3.90 -0.55 -19.51
C SER A 29 5.09 -1.36 -19.00
N GLY A 30 5.83 -0.82 -18.01
CA GLY A 30 6.89 -1.57 -17.32
C GLY A 30 6.34 -2.74 -16.50
N CYS A 31 5.21 -2.57 -15.83
CA CYS A 31 4.53 -3.66 -15.12
C CYS A 31 4.04 -4.73 -16.11
N GLU A 32 3.41 -4.32 -17.21
CA GLU A 32 2.91 -5.22 -18.27
C GLU A 32 4.06 -6.03 -18.89
N LYS A 33 5.22 -5.40 -19.16
CA LYS A 33 6.43 -6.06 -19.63
C LYS A 33 6.92 -7.14 -18.67
N LEU A 34 6.93 -6.86 -17.37
CA LEU A 34 7.34 -7.82 -16.34
C LEU A 34 6.37 -9.00 -16.28
N ILE A 35 5.07 -8.74 -16.28
CA ILE A 35 4.02 -9.77 -16.21
C ILE A 35 4.09 -10.67 -17.46
N ALA A 36 4.25 -10.08 -18.65
CA ALA A 36 4.41 -10.86 -19.89
C ALA A 36 5.65 -11.75 -19.85
N ALA A 37 6.80 -11.20 -19.43
CA ALA A 37 8.04 -11.97 -19.32
C ALA A 37 7.95 -13.12 -18.30
N ALA A 38 7.21 -12.94 -17.19
CA ALA A 38 6.95 -14.00 -16.23
C ALA A 38 6.10 -15.13 -16.86
N GLY A 39 5.09 -14.77 -17.67
CA GLY A 39 4.27 -15.73 -18.42
C GLY A 39 5.09 -16.50 -19.46
N GLU A 40 5.93 -15.81 -20.24
CA GLU A 40 6.82 -16.43 -21.22
C GLU A 40 7.81 -17.41 -20.58
N GLY A 41 8.41 -17.02 -19.45
CA GLY A 41 9.35 -17.86 -18.69
C GLY A 41 8.68 -18.92 -17.82
N GLN A 42 7.34 -18.99 -17.79
CA GLN A 42 6.57 -19.90 -16.92
C GLN A 42 7.00 -19.80 -15.45
N THR A 43 7.19 -18.59 -14.96
CA THR A 43 7.67 -18.27 -13.62
C THR A 43 6.78 -17.19 -12.97
N PHE A 44 7.19 -16.66 -11.83
CA PHE A 44 6.38 -15.69 -11.09
C PHE A 44 7.19 -14.48 -10.61
N ILE A 45 6.46 -13.43 -10.27
CA ILE A 45 6.95 -12.25 -9.58
C ILE A 45 6.30 -12.18 -8.20
N LEU A 46 7.10 -11.94 -7.16
CA LEU A 46 6.62 -11.50 -5.86
C LEU A 46 6.95 -10.01 -5.72
N PRO A 47 5.94 -9.10 -5.78
CA PRO A 47 6.17 -7.69 -5.57
C PRO A 47 6.49 -7.38 -4.12
N GLY A 48 7.49 -6.52 -3.88
CA GLY A 48 8.00 -6.11 -2.57
C GLY A 48 7.04 -5.20 -1.79
N HIS A 49 5.80 -5.63 -1.59
CA HIS A 49 4.82 -4.97 -0.72
C HIS A 49 4.86 -5.56 0.69
N SER A 50 6.00 -5.38 1.37
CA SER A 50 6.32 -6.01 2.67
C SER A 50 5.27 -5.78 3.76
N GLU A 51 4.51 -4.69 3.72
CA GLU A 51 3.44 -4.43 4.70
C GLU A 51 2.27 -5.42 4.60
N ASN A 52 2.06 -6.08 3.47
CA ASN A 52 1.10 -7.18 3.36
C ASN A 52 1.52 -8.44 4.14
N TYR A 53 2.78 -8.53 4.50
CA TYR A 53 3.39 -9.59 5.31
C TYR A 53 3.58 -9.17 6.77
N ASN A 54 3.18 -7.94 7.13
CA ASN A 54 3.21 -7.46 8.50
C ASN A 54 2.29 -8.32 9.38
N PRO A 55 2.79 -8.87 10.50
CA PRO A 55 1.98 -9.75 11.36
C PRO A 55 0.65 -9.12 11.80
N ALA A 56 0.63 -7.80 12.03
CA ALA A 56 -0.59 -7.08 12.37
C ALA A 56 -1.60 -7.07 11.22
N VAL A 57 -1.14 -6.92 9.97
CA VAL A 57 -2.00 -6.96 8.77
C VAL A 57 -2.50 -8.38 8.50
N VAL A 58 -1.64 -9.38 8.66
CA VAL A 58 -2.03 -10.79 8.53
C VAL A 58 -3.09 -11.13 9.55
N ARG A 59 -2.88 -10.76 10.82
CA ARG A 59 -3.84 -11.01 11.90
C ARG A 59 -5.15 -10.24 11.70
N LEU A 60 -5.09 -9.00 11.21
CA LEU A 60 -6.29 -8.23 10.87
C LEU A 60 -7.18 -9.01 9.87
N LYS A 61 -6.59 -9.56 8.81
CA LYS A 61 -7.34 -10.32 7.79
C LYS A 61 -8.04 -11.55 8.38
N GLU A 62 -7.43 -12.20 9.36
CA GLU A 62 -8.03 -13.33 10.09
C GLU A 62 -9.19 -12.89 11.01
N GLU A 63 -9.14 -11.67 11.55
CA GLU A 63 -10.14 -11.15 12.51
C GLU A 63 -11.31 -10.40 11.84
N LEU A 64 -11.15 -10.02 10.57
CA LEU A 64 -12.19 -9.33 9.79
C LEU A 64 -13.26 -10.30 9.33
N HIS A 65 -14.35 -10.39 10.10
CA HIS A 65 -15.51 -11.24 9.80
C HIS A 65 -16.76 -10.43 9.40
N SER A 66 -16.60 -9.13 9.13
CA SER A 66 -17.68 -8.20 8.79
C SER A 66 -17.18 -7.19 7.75
N PRO A 67 -18.06 -6.64 6.88
CA PRO A 67 -17.67 -5.62 5.92
C PRO A 67 -17.00 -4.42 6.59
N ILE A 68 -15.95 -3.91 5.96
CA ILE A 68 -15.30 -2.67 6.37
C ILE A 68 -16.19 -1.49 6.01
N VAL A 69 -16.34 -0.55 6.94
CA VAL A 69 -17.09 0.70 6.77
C VAL A 69 -16.13 1.87 6.55
N ARG A 70 -15.04 1.91 7.30
CA ARG A 70 -14.08 3.00 7.24
C ARG A 70 -12.65 2.52 7.44
N ILE A 71 -11.73 3.14 6.70
CA ILE A 71 -10.28 3.04 6.93
C ILE A 71 -9.72 4.45 7.04
N ARG A 72 -8.87 4.70 8.04
CA ARG A 72 -8.04 5.89 8.16
C ARG A 72 -6.59 5.48 8.36
N GLY A 73 -5.66 6.00 7.57
CA GLY A 73 -4.23 5.70 7.71
C GLY A 73 -3.39 6.96 7.67
N ILE A 74 -2.33 6.99 8.48
CA ILE A 74 -1.30 8.02 8.46
C ILE A 74 0.06 7.35 8.37
N ARG A 75 0.90 7.86 7.47
CA ARG A 75 2.28 7.42 7.30
C ARG A 75 3.20 8.62 7.18
N THR A 76 4.04 8.82 8.19
CA THR A 76 5.02 9.90 8.19
C THR A 76 6.45 9.38 8.01
N SER A 77 7.34 10.26 7.52
CA SER A 77 8.77 10.03 7.39
C SER A 77 9.55 11.28 7.75
N ARG A 78 10.65 11.14 8.50
CA ARG A 78 11.51 12.26 8.91
C ARG A 78 12.32 12.90 7.78
N ASN A 79 12.47 12.25 6.63
CA ASN A 79 13.23 12.79 5.51
C ASN A 79 12.43 13.84 4.76
N ALA A 80 12.48 15.09 5.20
CA ALA A 80 11.87 16.23 4.49
C ALA A 80 12.54 16.52 3.13
N ALA A 81 13.80 16.10 2.93
CA ALA A 81 14.51 16.30 1.66
C ALA A 81 14.33 15.09 0.74
N ASN A 82 13.23 15.06 -0.02
CA ASN A 82 13.11 14.11 -1.13
C ASN A 82 14.02 14.52 -2.29
N LYS A 83 15.19 13.88 -2.38
CA LYS A 83 16.15 14.09 -3.48
C LYS A 83 15.77 13.35 -4.76
N THR A 84 14.74 12.50 -4.73
CA THR A 84 14.36 11.62 -5.85
C THR A 84 13.27 12.21 -6.74
N GLY A 85 12.56 13.25 -6.28
CA GLY A 85 11.42 13.85 -7.01
C GLY A 85 10.19 12.95 -7.09
N ILE A 86 10.19 11.80 -6.37
CA ILE A 86 9.05 10.87 -6.32
C ILE A 86 8.02 11.42 -5.33
N SER A 87 6.74 11.38 -5.68
CA SER A 87 5.66 11.89 -4.83
C SER A 87 5.51 11.08 -3.52
N ALA A 88 4.89 11.72 -2.51
CA ALA A 88 4.51 11.04 -1.27
C ALA A 88 3.49 9.90 -1.52
N VAL A 89 2.71 9.97 -2.61
CA VAL A 89 1.79 8.91 -3.02
C VAL A 89 2.57 7.65 -3.42
N GLN A 90 3.54 7.78 -4.33
CA GLN A 90 4.28 6.63 -4.86
C GLN A 90 5.35 6.09 -3.90
N GLU A 91 5.82 6.87 -2.95
CA GLU A 91 6.89 6.41 -2.05
C GLU A 91 6.38 5.99 -0.67
N LEU A 92 5.43 6.72 -0.08
CA LEU A 92 4.90 6.46 1.25
C LEU A 92 3.50 5.82 1.20
N MET A 93 2.55 6.50 0.56
CA MET A 93 1.15 6.07 0.56
C MET A 93 0.94 4.72 -0.15
N ILE A 94 1.78 4.36 -1.10
CA ILE A 94 1.73 3.08 -1.83
C ILE A 94 1.69 1.87 -0.89
N HIS A 95 2.33 1.93 0.28
CA HIS A 95 2.28 0.86 1.27
C HIS A 95 0.88 0.69 1.86
N ASP A 96 0.23 1.80 2.18
CA ASP A 96 -1.12 1.79 2.74
C ASP A 96 -2.16 1.46 1.67
N LEU A 97 -1.97 1.96 0.44
CA LEU A 97 -2.80 1.58 -0.72
C LEU A 97 -2.72 0.08 -1.01
N ALA A 98 -1.56 -0.56 -0.82
CA ALA A 98 -1.42 -2.01 -0.99
C ALA A 98 -2.23 -2.79 0.05
N ILE A 99 -2.25 -2.33 1.30
CA ILE A 99 -3.08 -2.93 2.36
C ILE A 99 -4.56 -2.73 2.03
N VAL A 100 -4.97 -1.49 1.72
CA VAL A 100 -6.36 -1.17 1.37
C VAL A 100 -6.83 -1.99 0.17
N TYR A 101 -5.99 -2.12 -0.88
CA TYR A 101 -6.29 -2.96 -2.04
C TYR A 101 -6.51 -4.43 -1.65
N SER A 102 -5.68 -4.95 -0.76
CA SER A 102 -5.81 -6.34 -0.29
C SER A 102 -7.05 -6.59 0.56
N LEU A 103 -7.64 -5.55 1.17
CA LEU A 103 -8.83 -5.61 2.01
C LEU A 103 -10.14 -5.33 1.23
N LEU A 104 -10.11 -4.37 0.30
CA LEU A 104 -11.30 -3.84 -0.37
C LEU A 104 -11.30 -4.08 -1.90
N GLY A 105 -10.18 -4.54 -2.47
CA GLY A 105 -10.04 -4.73 -3.92
C GLY A 105 -9.94 -3.40 -4.68
N SER A 106 -10.40 -3.42 -5.93
CA SER A 106 -10.27 -2.31 -6.89
C SER A 106 -11.56 -1.53 -7.16
N ASP A 107 -12.67 -1.87 -6.52
CA ASP A 107 -13.99 -1.33 -6.81
C ASP A 107 -14.22 0.07 -6.22
N ILE A 108 -13.34 0.99 -6.59
CA ILE A 108 -13.40 2.39 -6.18
C ILE A 108 -14.48 3.11 -7.01
N LYS A 109 -15.42 3.76 -6.32
CA LYS A 109 -16.47 4.60 -6.90
C LYS A 109 -15.96 6.02 -7.16
N LYS A 110 -15.23 6.60 -6.20
CA LYS A 110 -14.67 7.95 -6.26
C LYS A 110 -13.32 7.96 -5.56
N ALA A 111 -12.35 8.70 -6.12
CA ALA A 111 -11.07 8.95 -5.48
C ALA A 111 -10.63 10.38 -5.75
N GLU A 112 -10.20 11.05 -4.71
CA GLU A 112 -9.68 12.42 -4.73
C GLU A 112 -8.36 12.47 -3.99
N VAL A 113 -7.47 13.39 -4.36
CA VAL A 113 -6.20 13.62 -3.67
C VAL A 113 -5.96 15.10 -3.50
N GLY A 114 -5.47 15.48 -2.35
CA GLY A 114 -5.06 16.83 -2.02
C GLY A 114 -3.69 16.86 -1.34
N LYS A 115 -3.18 18.07 -1.11
CA LYS A 115 -1.97 18.31 -0.32
C LYS A 115 -2.10 19.61 0.45
N ARG A 116 -1.29 19.80 1.46
CA ARG A 116 -1.14 21.09 2.16
C ARG A 116 -0.61 22.14 1.16
N PRO A 117 -1.13 23.38 1.19
CA PRO A 117 -0.71 24.44 0.26
C PRO A 117 0.78 24.81 0.36
N ASP A 118 1.36 24.67 1.57
CA ASP A 118 2.75 25.00 1.89
C ASP A 118 3.74 23.86 1.56
N LEU A 119 3.24 22.68 1.14
CA LEU A 119 4.06 21.53 0.82
C LEU A 119 3.91 21.09 -0.64
N GLY A 120 5.01 20.59 -1.22
CA GLY A 120 4.99 19.94 -2.54
C GLY A 120 4.42 18.52 -2.47
N TRP A 121 4.02 17.96 -3.63
CA TRP A 121 3.53 16.60 -3.78
C TRP A 121 4.55 15.53 -3.34
N GLU A 122 5.82 15.87 -3.39
CA GLU A 122 6.91 15.03 -2.89
C GLU A 122 6.88 14.87 -1.37
N ASN A 123 6.25 15.80 -0.65
CA ASN A 123 6.28 15.84 0.81
C ASN A 123 4.92 15.54 1.45
N HIS A 124 3.81 15.78 0.76
CA HIS A 124 2.50 15.58 1.35
C HIS A 124 1.43 15.17 0.34
N ALA A 125 0.61 14.20 0.72
CA ALA A 125 -0.60 13.82 0.01
C ALA A 125 -1.66 13.33 0.99
N VAL A 126 -2.92 13.69 0.75
CA VAL A 126 -4.11 13.11 1.41
C VAL A 126 -5.00 12.54 0.32
N ALA A 127 -5.28 11.24 0.36
CA ALA A 127 -6.21 10.58 -0.54
C ALA A 127 -7.51 10.23 0.19
N GLU A 128 -8.64 10.57 -0.42
CA GLU A 128 -9.98 10.17 0.04
C GLU A 128 -10.64 9.34 -1.04
N MET A 129 -11.15 8.16 -0.66
CA MET A 129 -11.74 7.21 -1.58
C MET A 129 -13.08 6.69 -1.03
N GLU A 130 -14.07 6.56 -1.92
CA GLU A 130 -15.31 5.86 -1.68
C GLU A 130 -15.33 4.58 -2.51
N TYR A 131 -15.62 3.47 -1.90
CA TYR A 131 -15.78 2.17 -2.56
C TYR A 131 -17.24 1.90 -2.93
N LYS A 132 -17.49 1.06 -3.93
CA LYS A 132 -18.86 0.72 -4.37
C LYS A 132 -19.67 0.01 -3.28
N ASN A 133 -19.00 -0.70 -2.36
CA ASN A 133 -19.64 -1.34 -1.20
C ASN A 133 -19.99 -0.37 -0.06
N GLY A 134 -19.73 0.93 -0.24
CA GLY A 134 -20.01 1.98 0.75
C GLY A 134 -18.86 2.26 1.72
N ALA A 135 -17.75 1.52 1.66
CA ALA A 135 -16.60 1.80 2.51
C ALA A 135 -15.94 3.13 2.13
N SER A 136 -15.53 3.90 3.14
CA SER A 136 -14.75 5.13 3.01
C SER A 136 -13.31 4.92 3.44
N VAL A 137 -12.37 5.51 2.71
CA VAL A 137 -10.93 5.41 2.99
C VAL A 137 -10.31 6.79 2.96
N LYS A 138 -9.54 7.14 4.01
CA LYS A 138 -8.71 8.34 4.06
C LYS A 138 -7.29 7.94 4.41
N LEU A 139 -6.34 8.28 3.54
CA LEU A 139 -4.91 8.03 3.75
C LEU A 139 -4.14 9.34 3.69
N GLU A 140 -3.20 9.53 4.61
CA GLU A 140 -2.29 10.67 4.62
C GLU A 140 -0.84 10.19 4.60
N ALA A 141 -0.06 10.73 3.69
CA ALA A 141 1.38 10.53 3.60
C ALA A 141 2.10 11.87 3.76
N LEU A 142 3.06 11.94 4.69
CA LEU A 142 3.74 13.19 5.02
C LEU A 142 5.23 12.97 5.28
N ARG A 143 6.06 13.80 4.64
CA ARG A 143 7.48 13.96 4.96
C ARG A 143 7.68 15.31 5.64
N GLU A 144 7.96 15.26 6.91
CA GLU A 144 8.20 16.43 7.75
C GLU A 144 9.16 16.04 8.88
N ASP A 145 9.95 16.98 9.36
CA ASP A 145 10.84 16.72 10.51
C ASP A 145 10.04 16.76 11.81
N ARG A 146 9.27 15.69 12.03
CA ARG A 146 8.44 15.47 13.20
C ARG A 146 8.53 14.02 13.66
N GLU A 147 7.84 13.69 14.74
CA GLU A 147 7.71 12.33 15.23
C GLU A 147 7.11 11.40 14.17
N ILE A 148 7.63 10.17 14.08
CA ILE A 148 7.14 9.19 13.12
C ILE A 148 5.82 8.63 13.59
N GLU A 149 4.80 8.79 12.75
CA GLU A 149 3.49 8.19 12.92
C GLU A 149 3.22 7.24 11.74
N ARG A 150 2.92 5.99 12.02
CA ARG A 150 2.58 4.98 11.01
C ARG A 150 1.51 4.07 11.56
N PHE A 151 0.25 4.39 11.28
CA PHE A 151 -0.87 3.59 11.76
C PHE A 151 -2.00 3.51 10.75
N MET A 152 -2.91 2.54 10.97
CA MET A 152 -4.16 2.41 10.23
C MET A 152 -5.27 2.00 11.19
N ASP A 153 -6.35 2.78 11.20
CA ASP A 153 -7.59 2.48 11.90
C ASP A 153 -8.62 1.92 10.92
N ILE A 154 -9.31 0.86 11.32
CA ILE A 154 -10.34 0.19 10.52
C ILE A 154 -11.58 -0.02 11.38
N ASP A 155 -12.74 0.39 10.88
CA ASP A 155 -14.03 0.12 11.51
C ASP A 155 -14.83 -0.86 10.62
N ASP A 156 -15.44 -1.86 11.25
CA ASP A 156 -16.32 -2.81 10.57
C ASP A 156 -17.81 -2.51 10.83
N ALA A 157 -18.68 -3.13 10.06
CA ALA A 157 -20.13 -2.93 10.14
C ALA A 157 -20.77 -3.49 11.43
N ARG A 158 -20.04 -4.24 12.24
CA ARG A 158 -20.46 -4.70 13.58
C ARG A 158 -20.03 -3.77 14.70
N GLY A 159 -19.37 -2.65 14.37
CA GLY A 159 -18.86 -1.69 15.34
C GLY A 159 -17.54 -2.09 15.98
N ASN A 160 -16.82 -3.10 15.46
CA ASN A 160 -15.46 -3.35 15.90
C ASN A 160 -14.52 -2.30 15.33
N THR A 161 -13.58 -1.87 16.15
CA THR A 161 -12.47 -0.99 15.78
C THR A 161 -11.18 -1.77 15.83
N PHE A 162 -10.37 -1.65 14.76
CA PHE A 162 -9.03 -2.22 14.68
C PHE A 162 -8.02 -1.09 14.53
N HIS A 163 -6.93 -1.16 15.28
CA HIS A 163 -5.83 -0.23 15.18
C HIS A 163 -4.53 -0.98 14.89
N ILE A 164 -3.88 -0.66 13.78
CA ILE A 164 -2.55 -1.17 13.44
C ILE A 164 -1.52 -0.07 13.71
N ASP A 165 -0.56 -0.35 14.56
CA ASP A 165 0.69 0.38 14.68
C ASP A 165 1.77 -0.34 13.85
N PHE A 166 2.19 0.26 12.73
CA PHE A 166 3.20 -0.33 11.85
C PHE A 166 4.62 -0.26 12.41
N THR A 167 4.88 0.67 13.32
CA THR A 167 6.20 0.81 13.96
C THR A 167 6.43 -0.34 14.93
N GLU A 168 5.45 -0.60 15.79
CA GLU A 168 5.48 -1.69 16.77
C GLU A 168 5.02 -3.04 16.18
N ARG A 169 4.45 -3.03 14.97
CA ARG A 169 3.82 -4.21 14.32
C ARG A 169 2.74 -4.82 15.19
N ARG A 170 1.93 -3.95 15.77
CA ARG A 170 0.90 -4.29 16.76
C ARG A 170 -0.49 -4.13 16.15
N LEU A 171 -1.37 -5.10 16.43
CA LEU A 171 -2.79 -5.01 16.15
C LEU A 171 -3.58 -4.95 17.45
N LEU A 172 -4.46 -3.96 17.58
CA LEU A 172 -5.48 -3.92 18.62
C LEU A 172 -6.87 -4.09 17.99
N LYS A 173 -7.76 -4.80 18.69
CA LYS A 173 -9.20 -4.88 18.40
C LYS A 173 -9.97 -4.40 19.62
N ASN A 174 -10.78 -3.35 19.46
CA ASN A 174 -11.54 -2.74 20.56
C ASN A 174 -10.63 -2.42 21.77
N GLY A 175 -9.42 -1.91 21.52
CA GLY A 175 -8.41 -1.59 22.53
C GLY A 175 -7.62 -2.79 23.10
N ARG A 176 -7.94 -4.02 22.72
CA ARG A 176 -7.22 -5.22 23.19
C ARG A 176 -6.15 -5.65 22.17
N ILE A 177 -4.92 -5.83 22.61
CA ILE A 177 -3.81 -6.32 21.78
C ILE A 177 -4.10 -7.76 21.33
N LEU A 178 -4.05 -7.99 20.00
CA LEU A 178 -4.18 -9.29 19.38
C LEU A 178 -2.86 -9.85 18.86
N THR A 179 -1.95 -8.97 18.43
CA THR A 179 -0.59 -9.34 18.00
C THR A 179 0.37 -8.22 18.33
N ASP A 180 1.63 -8.54 18.56
CA ASP A 180 2.69 -7.60 18.95
C ASP A 180 4.03 -8.12 18.43
N GLY A 181 4.72 -7.28 17.62
CA GLY A 181 6.02 -7.59 17.04
C GLY A 181 5.99 -8.48 15.79
N GLY A 182 7.13 -9.09 15.49
CA GLY A 182 7.38 -9.91 14.31
C GLY A 182 8.18 -9.20 13.22
N ASN A 183 8.40 -9.86 12.06
CA ASN A 183 9.25 -9.34 10.99
C ASN A 183 8.61 -9.51 9.61
N SER A 184 8.11 -8.41 9.06
CA SER A 184 7.44 -8.37 7.75
C SER A 184 8.36 -8.84 6.62
N LEU A 185 9.62 -8.37 6.60
CA LEU A 185 10.59 -8.74 5.57
C LEU A 185 10.92 -10.24 5.63
N GLN A 186 11.10 -10.79 6.83
CA GLN A 186 11.33 -12.23 6.99
C GLN A 186 10.16 -13.05 6.47
N ASN A 187 8.93 -12.64 6.77
CA ASN A 187 7.71 -13.32 6.29
C ASN A 187 7.60 -13.24 4.75
N GLU A 188 7.93 -12.10 4.16
CA GLU A 188 7.95 -11.89 2.71
C GLU A 188 8.97 -12.80 2.04
N LEU A 189 10.22 -12.81 2.52
CA LEU A 189 11.28 -13.68 2.01
C LEU A 189 10.93 -15.16 2.19
N THR A 190 10.31 -15.53 3.31
CA THR A 190 9.86 -16.91 3.54
C THR A 190 8.79 -17.30 2.51
N ASN A 191 7.80 -16.45 2.26
CA ASN A 191 6.79 -16.72 1.22
C ASN A 191 7.43 -16.81 -0.17
N PHE A 192 8.42 -15.94 -0.49
CA PHE A 192 9.14 -16.04 -1.75
C PHE A 192 9.84 -17.40 -1.91
N LEU A 193 10.62 -17.82 -0.91
CA LEU A 193 11.34 -19.10 -0.94
C LEU A 193 10.39 -20.30 -1.01
N ASN A 194 9.33 -20.30 -0.21
CA ASN A 194 8.31 -21.34 -0.26
C ASN A 194 7.59 -21.41 -1.62
N SER A 195 7.40 -20.24 -2.27
CA SER A 195 6.82 -20.20 -3.63
C SER A 195 7.80 -20.74 -4.69
N VAL A 196 9.10 -20.47 -4.55
CA VAL A 196 10.14 -21.07 -5.41
C VAL A 196 10.16 -22.59 -5.27
N GLU A 197 9.96 -23.10 -4.06
CA GLU A 197 9.93 -24.55 -3.78
C GLU A 197 8.56 -25.21 -4.09
N GLY A 198 7.58 -24.42 -4.55
CA GLY A 198 6.23 -24.91 -4.85
C GLY A 198 5.38 -25.29 -3.61
N LYS A 199 5.80 -24.88 -2.40
CA LYS A 199 5.09 -25.13 -1.14
C LYS A 199 3.95 -24.15 -0.89
N GLU A 200 4.07 -22.93 -1.40
CA GLU A 200 3.09 -21.86 -1.29
C GLU A 200 2.93 -21.14 -2.63
N ILE A 201 1.92 -20.29 -2.74
CA ILE A 201 1.79 -19.33 -3.83
C ILE A 201 2.19 -17.93 -3.33
N PRO A 202 2.67 -17.02 -4.21
CA PRO A 202 2.89 -15.62 -3.85
C PRO A 202 1.62 -14.99 -3.28
N LYS A 203 1.70 -14.44 -2.05
CA LYS A 203 0.54 -13.79 -1.39
C LYS A 203 0.16 -12.46 -2.02
N VAL A 204 1.12 -11.79 -2.67
CA VAL A 204 0.90 -10.57 -3.45
C VAL A 204 1.24 -10.88 -4.90
N ARG A 205 0.31 -10.59 -5.81
CA ARG A 205 0.48 -10.88 -7.23
C ARG A 205 0.96 -9.64 -8.00
N ALA A 206 1.63 -9.88 -9.11
CA ALA A 206 2.16 -8.80 -9.96
C ALA A 206 1.04 -7.89 -10.51
N GLU A 207 -0.12 -8.47 -10.85
CA GLU A 207 -1.30 -7.73 -11.32
C GLU A 207 -1.86 -6.81 -10.23
N GLU A 208 -1.83 -7.23 -8.96
CA GLU A 208 -2.23 -6.40 -7.83
C GLU A 208 -1.28 -5.20 -7.69
N ALA A 209 0.02 -5.44 -7.75
CA ALA A 209 1.02 -4.37 -7.71
C ALA A 209 0.88 -3.39 -8.88
N ALA A 210 0.56 -3.86 -10.09
CA ALA A 210 0.28 -3.03 -11.25
C ALA A 210 -0.99 -2.18 -11.03
N ASN A 211 -2.05 -2.75 -10.45
CA ASN A 211 -3.28 -2.02 -10.13
C ASN A 211 -3.06 -0.97 -9.03
N ILE A 212 -2.23 -1.26 -8.04
CA ILE A 212 -1.84 -0.31 -6.99
C ILE A 212 -1.05 0.86 -7.60
N LEU A 213 -0.08 0.59 -8.49
CA LEU A 213 0.62 1.63 -9.22
C LEU A 213 -0.34 2.47 -10.07
N LYS A 214 -1.28 1.83 -10.78
CA LYS A 214 -2.32 2.51 -11.56
C LYS A 214 -3.14 3.45 -10.68
N LEU A 215 -3.49 3.03 -9.48
CA LEU A 215 -4.20 3.88 -8.51
C LEU A 215 -3.33 5.08 -8.08
N CYS A 216 -2.05 4.85 -7.74
CA CYS A 216 -1.13 5.95 -7.42
C CYS A 216 -1.07 6.99 -8.55
N LEU A 217 -0.86 6.55 -9.79
CA LEU A 217 -0.78 7.44 -10.96
C LEU A 217 -2.10 8.18 -11.21
N LYS A 218 -3.26 7.53 -11.03
CA LYS A 218 -4.57 8.19 -11.15
C LYS A 218 -4.79 9.25 -10.07
N LEU A 219 -4.41 8.97 -8.83
CA LEU A 219 -4.49 9.95 -7.75
C LEU A 219 -3.66 11.20 -8.08
N GLU A 220 -2.44 11.03 -8.60
CA GLU A 220 -1.58 12.15 -9.01
C GLU A 220 -2.14 12.96 -10.16
N GLN A 221 -2.78 12.32 -11.14
CA GLN A 221 -3.39 12.99 -12.30
C GLN A 221 -4.67 13.74 -11.93
N ASN A 222 -5.46 13.24 -11.00
CA ASN A 222 -6.71 13.83 -10.52
C ASN A 222 -6.50 14.87 -9.42
N SER A 223 -5.30 15.43 -9.33
CA SER A 223 -4.94 16.48 -8.38
C SER A 223 -5.64 17.81 -8.70
N SER A 224 -6.97 17.86 -8.64
CA SER A 224 -7.68 19.10 -8.38
C SER A 224 -7.25 19.55 -6.98
N MET A 225 -6.90 20.83 -6.82
CA MET A 225 -6.60 21.40 -5.50
C MET A 225 -7.82 21.21 -4.60
N ILE A 226 -7.90 20.04 -3.92
CA ILE A 226 -8.82 19.87 -2.82
C ILE A 226 -8.29 20.83 -1.76
N ASP A 227 -9.12 21.79 -1.40
CA ASP A 227 -8.81 22.72 -0.33
C ASP A 227 -8.58 21.90 0.95
N TYR A 228 -7.32 21.69 1.32
CA TYR A 228 -6.91 20.94 2.51
C TYR A 228 -7.70 21.40 3.75
N PHE A 229 -8.03 22.69 3.82
CA PHE A 229 -8.83 23.26 4.90
C PHE A 229 -10.29 22.79 4.91
N LYS A 230 -10.86 22.32 3.79
CA LYS A 230 -12.19 21.69 3.77
C LYS A 230 -12.16 20.28 4.33
N VAL A 231 -11.08 19.54 4.06
CA VAL A 231 -10.90 18.15 4.53
C VAL A 231 -10.74 18.12 6.06
N CYS A 232 -10.00 19.07 6.64
CA CYS A 232 -9.78 19.14 8.09
C CYS A 232 -10.97 19.70 8.88
N LYS A 233 -11.90 20.46 8.29
CA LYS A 233 -13.06 21.04 9.00
C LYS A 233 -14.14 20.03 9.37
N ASN A 234 -14.14 18.83 8.82
CA ASN A 234 -15.12 17.78 9.15
C ASN A 234 -14.72 16.88 10.32
N GLU A 235 -13.57 17.10 10.95
CA GLU A 235 -13.10 16.31 12.11
C GLU A 235 -13.48 16.92 13.47
N GLY A 236 -14.27 18.00 13.48
CA GLY A 236 -14.70 18.74 14.67
C GLY A 236 -16.22 18.64 14.95
N ARG A 237 -16.80 17.42 14.89
CA ARG A 237 -18.12 17.14 15.49
C ARG A 237 -18.21 15.69 15.92
#